data_4ba47bd6de1a68e67db952c623f7628a
#
_entry.id   4ba47bd6de1a68e67db952c623f7628a
#
_cell.length_a   1.000
_cell.length_b   1.000
_cell.length_c   1.000
_cell.angle_alpha   90.00
_cell.angle_beta   90.00
_cell.angle_gamma   90.00
#
_symmetry.space_group_name_H-M   'P 1'
#
loop_
_entity.id
_entity.type
_entity.pdbx_description
1 polymer ?
#
loop_
_entity_poly.entity_id
_entity_poly.type
_entity_poly.pdbx_seq_one_letter_code
_entity_poly.pdbx_strand_id
1 'polypeptide(L)'
;MGSRLNEAAPAAGRAAALDALHAEIARRNMFPFWATTAAPGHDEVKRLMGETRRAAPFLWSYREQIEPLLIEAAKLVTTVESERRSLILVNPALAPRRATVTTMYTAYRLNDPNEVMPPHRHSPNAIRFGLTGTQNFTGVEGEDMVFGPGDLVLTPHDTWHNHGNVGSEPAVNLSVLDLPLVETLNAVYFEHDYKEMENGREVRKGKQTARYPADYSQRIYGQGGYLPRFVSHKRGTGGTSPMYCYRWEPLRELLEKHKSWDGDPYEALMVEYVDPTSGAPMFKTMTFFAQMLRPGERTRPLKQTASLLVTPFEGGGLGHSLVGGKRFDWNQFDTLAVPGGEWVEHVNESTTSPVVLFVASDEPALRALDLHKKWGRAADGEIEQLV
;
A
#
# COMPACT_ATOMS: atom_id res chain seq x y z
N MET A 1 -19.18 -16.32 -51.25
CA MET A 1 -19.83 -15.39 -50.33
C MET A 1 -19.02 -14.10 -50.32
N GLY A 2 -19.26 -13.26 -51.32
CA GLY A 2 -18.50 -12.02 -51.54
C GLY A 2 -19.44 -10.82 -51.51
N SER A 3 -18.95 -9.74 -50.91
CA SER A 3 -19.35 -8.33 -51.11
C SER A 3 -20.79 -7.89 -50.82
N ARG A 4 -21.29 -8.09 -49.61
CA ARG A 4 -22.42 -7.28 -49.09
C ARG A 4 -22.04 -6.46 -47.84
N LEU A 5 -20.80 -6.06 -47.73
CA LEU A 5 -20.29 -5.43 -46.49
C LEU A 5 -20.17 -3.89 -46.52
N ASN A 6 -20.63 -3.17 -47.55
CA ASN A 6 -20.35 -1.74 -47.69
C ASN A 6 -21.51 -0.81 -48.12
N GLU A 7 -22.78 -1.22 -47.97
CA GLU A 7 -23.87 -0.24 -48.14
C GLU A 7 -24.37 0.19 -46.74
N ALA A 8 -23.93 1.35 -46.28
CA ALA A 8 -24.49 1.97 -45.08
C ALA A 8 -25.97 2.31 -45.32
N ALA A 9 -26.85 1.89 -44.41
CA ALA A 9 -28.27 2.25 -44.46
C ALA A 9 -28.47 3.76 -44.61
N PRO A 10 -29.55 4.24 -45.30
CA PRO A 10 -29.86 5.64 -45.48
C PRO A 10 -29.86 6.38 -44.13
N ALA A 11 -29.34 7.61 -44.09
CA ALA A 11 -29.11 8.40 -42.88
C ALA A 11 -30.40 8.59 -42.04
N ALA A 12 -31.57 8.70 -42.70
CA ALA A 12 -32.87 8.75 -42.03
C ALA A 12 -33.25 7.38 -41.49
N GLY A 13 -33.28 7.20 -40.18
CA GLY A 13 -33.59 5.96 -39.49
C GLY A 13 -32.40 5.16 -38.98
N ARG A 14 -31.18 5.48 -39.44
CA ARG A 14 -29.95 4.78 -39.02
C ARG A 14 -29.67 4.92 -37.51
N ALA A 15 -29.89 6.10 -36.93
CA ALA A 15 -29.67 6.33 -35.50
C ALA A 15 -30.60 5.43 -34.66
N ALA A 16 -31.90 5.42 -34.94
CA ALA A 16 -32.85 4.58 -34.23
C ALA A 16 -32.58 3.06 -34.40
N ALA A 17 -32.15 2.64 -35.61
CA ALA A 17 -31.78 1.24 -35.86
C ALA A 17 -30.47 0.88 -35.08
N LEU A 18 -29.52 1.80 -34.95
CA LEU A 18 -28.29 1.59 -34.18
C LEU A 18 -28.58 1.49 -32.67
N ASP A 19 -29.46 2.37 -32.16
CA ASP A 19 -29.89 2.31 -30.76
C ASP A 19 -30.61 1.00 -30.42
N ALA A 20 -31.49 0.54 -31.31
CA ALA A 20 -32.16 -0.75 -31.17
C ALA A 20 -31.16 -1.92 -31.18
N LEU A 21 -30.14 -1.86 -32.06
CA LEU A 21 -29.08 -2.86 -32.12
C LEU A 21 -28.23 -2.84 -30.81
N HIS A 22 -27.87 -1.66 -30.31
CA HIS A 22 -27.12 -1.52 -29.04
C HIS A 22 -27.92 -2.09 -27.86
N ALA A 23 -29.22 -1.80 -27.79
CA ALA A 23 -30.11 -2.37 -26.77
C ALA A 23 -30.15 -3.91 -26.83
N GLU A 24 -30.26 -4.49 -28.03
CA GLU A 24 -30.25 -5.95 -28.22
C GLU A 24 -28.91 -6.58 -27.87
N ILE A 25 -27.79 -5.93 -28.22
CA ILE A 25 -26.45 -6.37 -27.88
C ILE A 25 -26.28 -6.37 -26.35
N ALA A 26 -26.70 -5.30 -25.67
CA ALA A 26 -26.64 -5.19 -24.20
C ALA A 26 -27.54 -6.26 -23.52
N ARG A 27 -28.75 -6.51 -24.04
CA ARG A 27 -29.66 -7.55 -23.55
C ARG A 27 -29.05 -8.95 -23.61
N ARG A 28 -28.15 -9.18 -24.55
CA ARG A 28 -27.41 -10.46 -24.71
C ARG A 28 -26.06 -10.47 -23.97
N ASN A 29 -25.81 -9.54 -23.06
CA ASN A 29 -24.54 -9.40 -22.32
C ASN A 29 -23.31 -9.26 -23.23
N MET A 30 -23.47 -8.54 -24.34
CA MET A 30 -22.39 -8.21 -25.26
C MET A 30 -22.19 -6.69 -25.28
N PHE A 31 -21.00 -6.27 -25.67
CA PHE A 31 -20.63 -4.86 -25.77
C PHE A 31 -20.25 -4.51 -27.22
N PRO A 32 -20.81 -3.44 -27.82
CA PRO A 32 -20.49 -3.04 -29.18
C PRO A 32 -19.18 -2.23 -29.21
N PHE A 33 -18.08 -2.90 -29.56
CA PHE A 33 -16.75 -2.25 -29.55
C PHE A 33 -16.71 -1.00 -30.44
N TRP A 34 -17.48 -0.96 -31.55
CA TRP A 34 -17.57 0.23 -32.42
C TRP A 34 -18.24 1.44 -31.75
N ALA A 35 -19.02 1.27 -30.69
CA ALA A 35 -19.60 2.39 -29.94
C ALA A 35 -18.53 3.24 -29.23
N THR A 36 -17.32 2.70 -29.06
CA THR A 36 -16.17 3.40 -28.47
C THR A 36 -15.37 4.21 -29.48
N THR A 37 -15.59 3.98 -30.78
CA THR A 37 -14.80 4.59 -31.86
C THR A 37 -15.54 5.74 -32.58
N ALA A 38 -16.71 6.14 -32.08
CA ALA A 38 -17.48 7.20 -32.70
C ALA A 38 -16.82 8.57 -32.43
N ALA A 39 -16.27 9.15 -33.46
CA ALA A 39 -15.91 10.53 -33.68
C ALA A 39 -14.43 10.94 -33.55
N PRO A 40 -14.04 12.03 -34.23
CA PRO A 40 -12.67 12.51 -34.37
C PRO A 40 -12.14 13.14 -33.07
N GLY A 41 -11.75 12.29 -32.15
CA GLY A 41 -11.13 12.64 -30.89
C GLY A 41 -11.19 11.42 -29.99
N HIS A 42 -10.09 10.76 -29.79
CA HIS A 42 -9.95 9.55 -28.96
C HIS A 42 -10.42 9.68 -27.50
N ASP A 43 -11.07 10.79 -27.14
CA ASP A 43 -11.48 11.09 -25.76
C ASP A 43 -12.60 10.17 -25.26
N GLU A 44 -13.47 9.70 -26.16
CA GLU A 44 -14.55 8.78 -25.79
C GLU A 44 -14.05 7.33 -25.65
N VAL A 45 -13.09 6.92 -26.45
CA VAL A 45 -12.36 5.66 -26.24
C VAL A 45 -11.61 5.68 -24.91
N LYS A 46 -10.94 6.78 -24.59
CA LYS A 46 -10.30 6.99 -23.29
C LYS A 46 -11.31 6.97 -22.15
N ARG A 47 -12.50 7.55 -22.34
CA ARG A 47 -13.58 7.54 -21.36
C ARG A 47 -14.15 6.14 -21.12
N LEU A 48 -14.44 5.39 -22.16
CA LEU A 48 -15.04 4.05 -22.08
C LEU A 48 -14.05 2.96 -21.68
N MET A 49 -12.79 3.08 -22.09
CA MET A 49 -11.70 2.23 -21.58
C MET A 49 -11.17 2.69 -20.21
N GLY A 50 -11.52 3.89 -19.76
CA GLY A 50 -11.13 4.50 -18.51
C GLY A 50 -12.24 4.61 -17.48
N GLU A 51 -13.38 3.93 -17.64
CA GLU A 51 -14.47 3.87 -16.64
C GLU A 51 -14.12 3.01 -15.41
N THR A 52 -12.94 2.43 -15.33
CA THR A 52 -12.38 2.08 -14.03
C THR A 52 -12.23 3.38 -13.24
N ARG A 53 -13.06 3.56 -12.22
CA ARG A 53 -12.95 4.69 -11.29
C ARG A 53 -11.52 4.84 -10.86
N ARG A 54 -10.92 6.00 -11.14
CA ARG A 54 -9.56 6.30 -10.69
C ARG A 54 -9.63 6.93 -9.31
N ALA A 55 -8.67 6.61 -8.46
CA ALA A 55 -8.47 7.33 -7.22
C ALA A 55 -8.20 8.82 -7.51
N ALA A 56 -8.61 9.69 -6.61
CA ALA A 56 -8.24 11.10 -6.63
C ALA A 56 -7.11 11.36 -5.63
N PRO A 57 -6.23 12.35 -5.85
CA PRO A 57 -5.34 12.84 -4.80
C PRO A 57 -6.16 13.29 -3.59
N PHE A 58 -5.82 12.76 -2.42
CA PHE A 58 -6.57 13.03 -1.19
C PHE A 58 -5.69 12.87 0.05
N LEU A 59 -5.88 13.74 1.04
CA LEU A 59 -5.16 13.73 2.32
C LEU A 59 -6.15 13.48 3.46
N TRP A 60 -5.83 12.52 4.33
CA TRP A 60 -6.51 12.31 5.60
C TRP A 60 -5.62 12.79 6.73
N SER A 61 -6.15 13.72 7.54
CA SER A 61 -5.45 14.23 8.71
C SER A 61 -5.54 13.22 9.87
N TYR A 62 -4.38 12.83 10.40
CA TYR A 62 -4.32 11.95 11.56
C TYR A 62 -4.93 12.60 12.79
N ARG A 63 -4.45 13.80 13.15
CA ARG A 63 -4.86 14.50 14.38
C ARG A 63 -6.32 14.98 14.36
N GLU A 64 -6.78 15.45 13.21
CA GLU A 64 -8.11 16.07 13.12
C GLU A 64 -9.22 15.06 12.82
N GLN A 65 -8.90 13.96 12.12
CA GLN A 65 -9.90 13.04 11.62
C GLN A 65 -9.73 11.63 12.17
N ILE A 66 -8.51 11.06 12.10
CA ILE A 66 -8.29 9.63 12.36
C ILE A 66 -8.21 9.34 13.86
N GLU A 67 -7.33 10.01 14.57
CA GLU A 67 -7.08 9.78 16.00
C GLU A 67 -8.32 9.93 16.88
N PRO A 68 -9.14 11.01 16.74
CA PRO A 68 -10.38 11.14 17.54
C PRO A 68 -11.34 9.98 17.30
N LEU A 69 -11.48 9.51 16.05
CA LEU A 69 -12.37 8.39 15.70
C LEU A 69 -11.83 7.05 16.18
N LEU A 70 -10.50 6.85 16.20
CA LEU A 70 -9.90 5.65 16.80
C LEU A 70 -10.14 5.58 18.30
N ILE A 71 -9.97 6.71 19.00
CA ILE A 71 -10.21 6.80 20.45
C ILE A 71 -11.69 6.53 20.76
N GLU A 72 -12.60 7.09 19.97
CA GLU A 72 -14.04 6.86 20.15
C GLU A 72 -14.43 5.41 19.85
N ALA A 73 -13.88 4.83 18.78
CA ALA A 73 -14.10 3.43 18.44
C ALA A 73 -13.59 2.48 19.55
N ALA A 74 -12.46 2.81 20.19
CA ALA A 74 -11.93 2.01 21.30
C ALA A 74 -12.88 1.97 22.50
N LYS A 75 -13.65 3.05 22.75
CA LYS A 75 -14.65 3.09 23.82
C LYS A 75 -15.94 2.35 23.48
N LEU A 76 -16.34 2.34 22.22
CA LEU A 76 -17.65 1.87 21.78
C LEU A 76 -17.64 0.44 21.23
N VAL A 77 -16.54 0.00 20.62
CA VAL A 77 -16.44 -1.29 19.94
C VAL A 77 -15.59 -2.24 20.78
N THR A 78 -16.21 -3.28 21.30
CA THR A 78 -15.48 -4.30 22.07
C THR A 78 -14.77 -5.30 21.16
N THR A 79 -13.76 -6.00 21.68
CA THR A 79 -13.06 -7.09 20.97
C THR A 79 -13.96 -8.29 20.65
N VAL A 80 -15.09 -8.42 21.35
CA VAL A 80 -16.11 -9.45 21.10
C VAL A 80 -16.91 -9.09 19.83
N GLU A 81 -17.21 -7.80 19.62
CA GLU A 81 -17.98 -7.34 18.47
C GLU A 81 -17.13 -7.23 17.22
N SER A 82 -15.85 -6.88 17.37
CA SER A 82 -14.92 -6.79 16.26
C SER A 82 -13.50 -7.09 16.66
N GLU A 83 -12.93 -8.13 16.06
CA GLU A 83 -11.51 -8.44 16.20
C GLU A 83 -10.60 -7.34 15.63
N ARG A 84 -11.16 -6.37 14.90
CA ARG A 84 -10.40 -5.36 14.16
C ARG A 84 -11.02 -3.99 14.25
N ARG A 85 -10.68 -3.23 15.27
CA ARG A 85 -11.00 -1.81 15.39
C ARG A 85 -10.06 -0.98 14.53
N SER A 86 -10.22 -1.11 13.20
CA SER A 86 -9.39 -0.41 12.22
C SER A 86 -10.23 0.54 11.39
N LEU A 87 -9.74 1.75 11.15
CA LEU A 87 -10.33 2.73 10.25
C LEU A 87 -9.64 2.64 8.89
N ILE A 88 -10.34 2.11 7.90
CA ILE A 88 -9.86 2.05 6.50
C ILE A 88 -10.07 3.41 5.85
N LEU A 89 -9.03 3.95 5.23
CA LEU A 89 -9.11 5.19 4.46
C LEU A 89 -9.72 4.91 3.08
N VAL A 90 -10.93 5.40 2.85
CA VAL A 90 -11.67 5.21 1.61
C VAL A 90 -11.53 6.45 0.73
N ASN A 91 -10.91 6.28 -0.44
CA ASN A 91 -10.78 7.36 -1.41
C ASN A 91 -12.16 7.82 -1.90
N PRO A 92 -12.49 9.12 -1.83
CA PRO A 92 -13.82 9.61 -2.19
C PRO A 92 -14.23 9.25 -3.64
N ALA A 93 -13.26 9.20 -4.58
CA ALA A 93 -13.52 8.84 -5.97
C ALA A 93 -13.74 7.32 -6.18
N LEU A 94 -13.33 6.48 -5.23
CA LEU A 94 -13.48 5.04 -5.27
C LEU A 94 -14.67 4.52 -4.45
N ALA A 95 -15.26 5.36 -3.59
CA ALA A 95 -16.37 4.94 -2.73
C ALA A 95 -17.53 4.33 -3.53
N PRO A 96 -18.18 3.27 -3.05
CA PRO A 96 -18.05 2.65 -1.71
C PRO A 96 -16.93 1.59 -1.60
N ARG A 97 -16.08 1.43 -2.61
CA ARG A 97 -14.96 0.47 -2.57
C ARG A 97 -13.97 0.87 -1.47
N ARG A 98 -13.61 -0.07 -0.61
CA ARG A 98 -12.66 0.12 0.49
C ARG A 98 -11.23 0.13 -0.05
N ALA A 99 -10.84 1.22 -0.69
CA ALA A 99 -9.53 1.40 -1.31
C ALA A 99 -9.05 2.85 -1.12
N THR A 100 -7.79 3.02 -0.75
CA THR A 100 -7.14 4.34 -0.61
C THR A 100 -6.55 4.78 -1.96
N VAL A 101 -6.01 3.84 -2.72
CA VAL A 101 -5.70 3.93 -4.15
C VAL A 101 -6.25 2.67 -4.82
N THR A 102 -6.22 2.58 -6.14
CA THR A 102 -6.91 1.51 -6.90
C THR A 102 -6.51 0.10 -6.47
N THR A 103 -5.27 -0.11 -6.06
CA THR A 103 -4.63 -1.40 -5.76
C THR A 103 -4.37 -1.66 -4.29
N MET A 104 -4.36 -0.60 -3.47
CA MET A 104 -4.02 -0.68 -2.05
C MET A 104 -5.02 0.07 -1.17
N TYR A 105 -5.16 -0.35 0.07
CA TYR A 105 -5.73 0.50 1.11
C TYR A 105 -4.76 0.67 2.28
N THR A 106 -4.92 1.81 2.96
CA THR A 106 -4.32 2.10 4.26
C THR A 106 -5.39 2.06 5.33
N ALA A 107 -5.06 1.53 6.51
CA ALA A 107 -5.91 1.59 7.68
C ALA A 107 -5.09 1.92 8.93
N TYR A 108 -5.69 2.65 9.84
CA TYR A 108 -5.14 2.91 11.17
C TYR A 108 -5.83 2.05 12.20
N ARG A 109 -5.06 1.53 13.15
CA ARG A 109 -5.56 0.72 14.23
C ARG A 109 -5.00 1.18 15.55
N LEU A 110 -5.89 1.33 16.54
CA LEU A 110 -5.55 1.47 17.95
C LEU A 110 -5.78 0.13 18.63
N ASN A 111 -4.76 -0.36 19.33
CA ASN A 111 -4.83 -1.53 20.21
C ASN A 111 -4.74 -1.07 21.66
N ASP A 112 -5.71 -1.46 22.48
CA ASP A 112 -5.69 -1.20 23.90
C ASP A 112 -4.64 -2.09 24.61
N PRO A 113 -4.22 -1.74 25.84
CA PRO A 113 -3.29 -2.54 26.63
C PRO A 113 -3.74 -4.00 26.76
N ASN A 114 -2.80 -4.94 26.55
CA ASN A 114 -3.02 -6.38 26.65
C ASN A 114 -4.07 -6.95 25.68
N GLU A 115 -4.41 -6.24 24.65
CA GLU A 115 -5.33 -6.68 23.61
C GLU A 115 -4.59 -7.51 22.55
N VAL A 116 -4.87 -8.81 22.48
CA VAL A 116 -4.29 -9.72 21.49
C VAL A 116 -5.39 -10.50 20.80
N MET A 117 -5.41 -10.43 19.46
CA MET A 117 -6.39 -11.09 18.61
C MET A 117 -6.03 -12.54 18.33
N PRO A 118 -7.03 -13.44 18.12
CA PRO A 118 -6.76 -14.79 17.68
C PRO A 118 -6.13 -14.86 16.29
N PRO A 119 -5.40 -15.94 15.97
CA PRO A 119 -4.78 -16.11 14.66
C PRO A 119 -5.81 -16.23 13.54
N HIS A 120 -5.45 -15.64 12.41
CA HIS A 120 -6.17 -15.73 11.16
C HIS A 120 -5.17 -15.72 9.98
N ARG A 121 -5.64 -16.06 8.79
CA ARG A 121 -4.88 -15.89 7.54
C ARG A 121 -5.77 -15.40 6.42
N HIS A 122 -5.16 -14.81 5.42
CA HIS A 122 -5.85 -14.28 4.26
C HIS A 122 -4.94 -14.20 3.03
N SER A 123 -5.55 -14.12 1.85
CA SER A 123 -4.82 -14.00 0.59
C SER A 123 -4.10 -12.68 0.38
N PRO A 124 -4.58 -11.49 0.83
CA PRO A 124 -3.80 -10.26 0.70
C PRO A 124 -2.50 -10.28 1.51
N ASN A 125 -1.46 -9.64 0.97
CA ASN A 125 -0.31 -9.22 1.76
C ASN A 125 -0.67 -8.01 2.62
N ALA A 126 -0.04 -7.91 3.78
CA ALA A 126 -0.20 -6.75 4.64
C ALA A 126 1.11 -6.40 5.37
N ILE A 127 1.19 -5.13 5.78
CA ILE A 127 2.21 -4.67 6.72
C ILE A 127 1.54 -4.02 7.93
N ARG A 128 2.34 -3.90 9.00
CA ARG A 128 2.08 -3.01 10.14
C ARG A 128 3.29 -2.11 10.33
N PHE A 129 3.04 -0.81 10.34
CA PHE A 129 4.05 0.21 10.61
C PHE A 129 3.71 0.90 11.93
N GLY A 130 4.60 0.85 12.91
CA GLY A 130 4.38 1.42 14.24
C GLY A 130 4.33 2.95 14.18
N LEU A 131 3.32 3.56 14.80
CA LEU A 131 3.21 5.02 14.91
C LEU A 131 3.40 5.50 16.34
N THR A 132 2.67 4.90 17.29
CA THR A 132 2.77 5.22 18.72
C THR A 132 2.74 3.96 19.56
N GLY A 133 3.22 4.07 20.80
CA GLY A 133 3.37 2.93 21.70
C GLY A 133 4.52 2.00 21.29
N THR A 134 5.18 1.41 22.27
CA THR A 134 6.41 0.61 22.05
C THR A 134 6.17 -0.89 22.07
N GLN A 135 4.93 -1.33 22.28
CA GLN A 135 4.57 -2.73 22.53
C GLN A 135 3.47 -3.22 21.58
N ASN A 136 3.34 -2.65 20.37
CA ASN A 136 2.59 -3.30 19.31
C ASN A 136 3.09 -4.72 19.12
N PHE A 137 2.19 -5.65 18.85
CA PHE A 137 2.50 -7.07 18.71
C PHE A 137 1.98 -7.61 17.38
N THR A 138 2.78 -8.46 16.75
CA THR A 138 2.35 -9.29 15.62
C THR A 138 3.08 -10.62 15.69
N GLY A 139 2.32 -11.73 15.72
CA GLY A 139 2.86 -13.08 15.56
C GLY A 139 2.64 -13.57 14.15
N VAL A 140 3.67 -14.08 13.46
CA VAL A 140 3.59 -14.62 12.10
C VAL A 140 4.29 -15.96 12.02
N GLU A 141 3.56 -17.01 11.64
CA GLU A 141 4.10 -18.38 11.48
C GLU A 141 4.89 -18.86 12.71
N GLY A 142 4.50 -18.40 13.91
CA GLY A 142 5.15 -18.74 15.17
C GLY A 142 6.39 -17.92 15.52
N GLU A 143 6.64 -16.80 14.83
CA GLU A 143 7.56 -15.75 15.26
C GLU A 143 6.76 -14.60 15.89
N ASP A 144 6.94 -14.37 17.17
CA ASP A 144 6.34 -13.27 17.92
C ASP A 144 7.25 -12.03 17.80
N MET A 145 6.70 -10.93 17.32
CA MET A 145 7.42 -9.68 17.12
C MET A 145 6.73 -8.55 17.89
N VAL A 146 7.47 -7.94 18.81
CA VAL A 146 7.07 -6.69 19.46
C VAL A 146 7.75 -5.55 18.76
N PHE A 147 7.00 -4.51 18.42
CA PHE A 147 7.50 -3.41 17.60
C PHE A 147 6.96 -2.05 18.07
N GLY A 148 7.76 -1.02 17.83
CA GLY A 148 7.47 0.35 18.20
C GLY A 148 7.39 1.30 17.00
N PRO A 149 7.44 2.62 17.26
CA PRO A 149 7.38 3.63 16.20
C PRO A 149 8.49 3.46 15.16
N GLY A 150 8.10 3.47 13.88
CA GLY A 150 8.99 3.32 12.73
C GLY A 150 9.38 1.89 12.37
N ASP A 151 9.15 0.91 13.26
CA ASP A 151 9.33 -0.49 12.90
C ASP A 151 8.26 -0.93 11.91
N LEU A 152 8.67 -1.75 10.93
CA LEU A 152 7.79 -2.34 9.92
C LEU A 152 7.72 -3.85 10.11
N VAL A 153 6.51 -4.40 10.21
CA VAL A 153 6.28 -5.84 10.34
C VAL A 153 5.42 -6.34 9.18
N LEU A 154 5.86 -7.45 8.57
CA LEU A 154 5.17 -8.10 7.46
C LEU A 154 4.18 -9.15 7.96
N THR A 155 3.05 -9.22 7.28
CA THR A 155 2.11 -10.35 7.33
C THR A 155 1.88 -10.81 5.89
N PRO A 156 2.77 -11.69 5.38
CA PRO A 156 2.68 -12.17 4.01
C PRO A 156 1.38 -12.93 3.75
N HIS A 157 0.94 -12.94 2.51
CA HIS A 157 -0.24 -13.68 2.08
C HIS A 157 -0.18 -15.14 2.54
N ASP A 158 -1.34 -15.70 2.89
CA ASP A 158 -1.52 -17.10 3.31
C ASP A 158 -0.73 -17.53 4.56
N THR A 159 -0.11 -16.61 5.29
CA THR A 159 0.54 -16.92 6.57
C THR A 159 -0.44 -16.77 7.72
N TRP A 160 -0.40 -17.71 8.68
CA TRP A 160 -1.10 -17.55 9.93
C TRP A 160 -0.46 -16.44 10.77
N HIS A 161 -1.27 -15.47 11.17
CA HIS A 161 -0.79 -14.34 11.94
C HIS A 161 -1.86 -13.83 12.92
N ASN A 162 -1.39 -13.15 13.96
CA ASN A 162 -2.23 -12.46 14.92
C ASN A 162 -1.59 -11.13 15.33
N HIS A 163 -2.41 -10.24 15.87
CA HIS A 163 -2.01 -8.87 16.19
C HIS A 163 -2.49 -8.48 17.57
N GLY A 164 -1.89 -7.42 18.11
CA GLY A 164 -2.34 -6.84 19.36
C GLY A 164 -1.36 -5.84 19.95
N ASN A 165 -1.50 -5.67 21.25
CA ASN A 165 -0.63 -4.86 22.09
C ASN A 165 -0.36 -5.65 23.38
N VAL A 166 0.89 -5.89 23.66
CA VAL A 166 1.33 -6.62 24.87
C VAL A 166 1.83 -5.67 25.97
N GLY A 167 1.73 -4.35 25.76
CA GLY A 167 2.11 -3.33 26.71
C GLY A 167 1.00 -2.83 27.61
N SER A 168 1.34 -1.88 28.46
CA SER A 168 0.44 -1.22 29.42
C SER A 168 -0.15 0.10 28.90
N GLU A 169 0.31 0.58 27.75
CA GLU A 169 -0.16 1.81 27.11
C GLU A 169 -0.80 1.52 25.76
N PRO A 170 -1.80 2.30 25.31
CA PRO A 170 -2.36 2.15 23.98
C PRO A 170 -1.30 2.32 22.89
N ALA A 171 -1.45 1.58 21.81
CA ALA A 171 -0.51 1.61 20.69
C ALA A 171 -1.26 1.75 19.37
N VAL A 172 -0.75 2.62 18.49
CA VAL A 172 -1.32 2.84 17.16
C VAL A 172 -0.34 2.36 16.11
N ASN A 173 -0.86 1.65 15.13
CA ASN A 173 -0.13 1.30 13.92
C ASN A 173 -0.93 1.63 12.65
N LEU A 174 -0.20 1.87 11.58
CA LEU A 174 -0.71 1.99 10.22
C LEU A 174 -0.53 0.65 9.52
N SER A 175 -1.51 0.22 8.78
CA SER A 175 -1.43 -0.95 7.90
C SER A 175 -1.63 -0.57 6.45
N VAL A 176 -0.92 -1.25 5.56
CA VAL A 176 -1.14 -1.19 4.11
C VAL A 176 -1.37 -2.60 3.60
N LEU A 177 -2.41 -2.78 2.79
CA LEU A 177 -2.77 -4.07 2.20
C LEU A 177 -3.04 -3.92 0.70
N ASP A 178 -2.67 -4.95 -0.04
CA ASP A 178 -3.00 -5.10 -1.46
C ASP A 178 -4.40 -5.71 -1.71
N LEU A 179 -5.26 -5.72 -0.69
CA LEU A 179 -6.62 -6.28 -0.79
C LEU A 179 -7.39 -5.76 -2.01
N PRO A 180 -7.40 -4.46 -2.37
CA PRO A 180 -8.12 -4.00 -3.55
C PRO A 180 -7.61 -4.63 -4.86
N LEU A 181 -6.32 -4.92 -4.98
CA LEU A 181 -5.75 -5.65 -6.11
C LEU A 181 -6.24 -7.11 -6.11
N VAL A 182 -6.15 -7.79 -4.97
CA VAL A 182 -6.59 -9.19 -4.82
C VAL A 182 -8.10 -9.35 -5.05
N GLU A 183 -8.92 -8.37 -4.63
CA GLU A 183 -10.36 -8.29 -4.96
C GLU A 183 -10.58 -8.19 -6.47
N THR A 184 -9.82 -7.33 -7.15
CA THR A 184 -9.91 -7.19 -8.62
C THR A 184 -9.57 -8.48 -9.34
N LEU A 185 -8.65 -9.27 -8.81
CA LEU A 185 -8.28 -10.59 -9.33
C LEU A 185 -9.25 -11.72 -8.91
N ASN A 186 -10.30 -11.41 -8.13
CA ASN A 186 -11.26 -12.36 -7.57
C ASN A 186 -10.59 -13.50 -6.78
N ALA A 187 -9.53 -13.19 -6.03
CA ALA A 187 -8.69 -14.16 -5.32
C ALA A 187 -8.71 -13.99 -3.78
N VAL A 188 -9.72 -13.29 -3.24
CA VAL A 188 -9.83 -13.02 -1.80
C VAL A 188 -10.36 -14.23 -1.05
N TYR A 189 -9.67 -14.61 0.00
CA TYR A 189 -10.19 -15.49 1.05
C TYR A 189 -9.71 -15.06 2.42
N PHE A 190 -10.43 -15.48 3.47
CA PHE A 190 -10.10 -15.33 4.87
C PHE A 190 -10.37 -16.62 5.62
N GLU A 191 -9.51 -16.95 6.57
CA GLU A 191 -9.66 -18.13 7.45
C GLU A 191 -9.33 -17.74 8.90
N HIS A 192 -10.22 -18.11 9.83
CA HIS A 192 -10.15 -17.73 11.25
C HIS A 192 -10.04 -18.93 12.19
N ASP A 193 -10.14 -20.17 11.70
CA ASP A 193 -10.16 -21.37 12.53
C ASP A 193 -8.76 -21.99 12.63
N TYR A 194 -7.86 -21.31 13.33
CA TYR A 194 -6.49 -21.78 13.50
C TYR A 194 -6.42 -23.06 14.31
N LYS A 195 -5.77 -24.08 13.77
CA LYS A 195 -5.58 -25.38 14.38
C LYS A 195 -4.12 -25.79 14.31
N GLU A 196 -3.71 -26.57 15.31
CA GLU A 196 -2.41 -27.24 15.36
C GLU A 196 -2.58 -28.73 15.59
N MET A 197 -1.59 -29.53 15.15
CA MET A 197 -1.56 -30.95 15.41
C MET A 197 -1.00 -31.22 16.81
N GLU A 198 -1.80 -31.83 17.67
CA GLU A 198 -1.38 -32.31 18.99
C GLU A 198 -1.73 -33.79 19.13
N ASN A 199 -0.72 -34.63 19.38
CA ASN A 199 -0.88 -36.08 19.56
C ASN A 199 -1.67 -36.74 18.40
N GLY A 200 -1.41 -36.30 17.17
CA GLY A 200 -2.06 -36.85 15.97
C GLY A 200 -3.51 -36.36 15.73
N ARG A 201 -3.97 -35.34 16.44
CA ARG A 201 -5.31 -34.74 16.29
C ARG A 201 -5.20 -33.24 16.04
N GLU A 202 -6.09 -32.70 15.20
CA GLU A 202 -6.26 -31.26 15.07
C GLU A 202 -6.92 -30.67 16.33
N VAL A 203 -6.27 -29.66 16.92
CA VAL A 203 -6.77 -28.92 18.08
C VAL A 203 -6.83 -27.44 17.72
N ARG A 204 -8.00 -26.83 17.89
CA ARG A 204 -8.20 -25.39 17.72
C ARG A 204 -7.40 -24.63 18.77
N LYS A 205 -6.68 -23.58 18.33
CA LYS A 205 -5.83 -22.74 19.18
C LYS A 205 -6.23 -21.28 19.11
N GLY A 206 -6.27 -20.62 20.24
CA GLY A 206 -6.43 -19.17 20.35
C GLY A 206 -5.11 -18.38 20.14
N LYS A 207 -3.96 -19.08 20.12
CA LYS A 207 -2.63 -18.51 19.94
C LYS A 207 -1.76 -19.49 19.16
N GLN A 208 -0.85 -18.96 18.32
CA GLN A 208 0.17 -19.76 17.65
C GLN A 208 1.21 -20.27 18.66
N THR A 209 1.70 -21.50 18.45
CA THR A 209 2.87 -21.98 19.20
C THR A 209 4.12 -21.28 18.67
N ALA A 210 4.93 -20.72 19.57
CA ALA A 210 6.19 -20.11 19.23
C ALA A 210 7.14 -21.15 18.60
N ARG A 211 7.54 -20.90 17.36
CA ARG A 211 8.47 -21.78 16.60
C ARG A 211 9.85 -21.18 16.48
N TYR A 212 9.97 -19.88 16.68
CA TYR A 212 11.19 -19.11 16.56
C TYR A 212 11.47 -18.37 17.86
N PRO A 213 12.75 -18.16 18.22
CA PRO A 213 13.08 -17.31 19.35
C PRO A 213 12.67 -15.86 19.08
N ALA A 214 12.53 -15.07 20.14
CA ALA A 214 12.34 -13.61 20.01
C ALA A 214 13.43 -13.01 19.13
N ASP A 215 13.05 -11.98 18.38
CA ASP A 215 13.95 -11.25 17.46
C ASP A 215 14.63 -12.13 16.38
N TYR A 216 14.01 -13.24 15.98
CA TYR A 216 14.58 -14.14 14.99
C TYR A 216 14.92 -13.42 13.69
N SER A 217 13.98 -12.63 13.14
CA SER A 217 14.20 -11.85 11.92
C SER A 217 15.40 -10.93 12.03
N GLN A 218 15.51 -10.20 13.14
CA GLN A 218 16.64 -9.29 13.40
C GLN A 218 17.96 -10.03 13.54
N ARG A 219 17.95 -11.17 14.23
CA ARG A 219 19.18 -11.97 14.45
C ARG A 219 19.73 -12.59 13.17
N ILE A 220 18.83 -12.97 12.25
CA ILE A 220 19.21 -13.62 11.00
C ILE A 220 19.53 -12.60 9.89
N TYR A 221 18.79 -11.52 9.81
CA TYR A 221 18.82 -10.60 8.66
C TYR A 221 19.25 -9.17 9.00
N GLY A 222 19.32 -8.81 10.26
CA GLY A 222 19.62 -7.44 10.70
C GLY A 222 21.05 -6.96 10.38
N GLN A 223 21.93 -7.88 10.02
CA GLN A 223 23.29 -7.57 9.55
C GLN A 223 23.31 -7.62 8.01
N GLY A 224 23.04 -6.52 7.37
CA GLY A 224 23.05 -6.43 5.91
C GLY A 224 24.35 -6.97 5.27
N GLY A 225 24.21 -7.69 4.17
CA GLY A 225 25.33 -8.27 3.43
C GLY A 225 25.85 -9.62 3.96
N TYR A 226 25.33 -10.13 5.08
CA TYR A 226 25.75 -11.41 5.67
C TYR A 226 24.53 -12.27 6.02
N LEU A 227 24.52 -13.52 5.52
CA LEU A 227 23.45 -14.48 5.79
C LEU A 227 24.00 -15.77 6.39
N PRO A 228 23.45 -16.28 7.51
CA PRO A 228 23.80 -17.57 8.07
C PRO A 228 23.51 -18.70 7.07
N ARG A 229 24.48 -19.57 6.79
CA ARG A 229 24.30 -20.70 5.87
C ARG A 229 23.59 -21.91 6.48
N PHE A 230 23.45 -21.94 7.80
CA PHE A 230 22.91 -23.08 8.55
C PHE A 230 21.39 -22.97 8.80
N VAL A 231 20.73 -21.93 8.28
CA VAL A 231 19.26 -21.76 8.36
C VAL A 231 18.62 -21.79 6.99
N SER A 232 17.37 -22.23 6.91
CA SER A 232 16.57 -22.09 5.70
C SER A 232 16.01 -20.67 5.63
N HIS A 233 16.26 -20.00 4.50
CA HIS A 233 15.70 -18.66 4.23
C HIS A 233 14.31 -18.72 3.55
N LYS A 234 13.76 -19.93 3.37
CA LYS A 234 12.40 -20.11 2.84
C LYS A 234 11.40 -20.09 3.98
N ARG A 235 10.51 -19.11 3.97
CA ARG A 235 9.45 -18.94 4.95
C ARG A 235 8.14 -18.56 4.26
N GLY A 236 7.02 -18.81 4.93
CA GLY A 236 5.70 -18.55 4.37
C GLY A 236 5.47 -19.27 3.05
N THR A 237 4.66 -18.67 2.19
CA THR A 237 4.26 -19.24 0.89
C THR A 237 5.24 -18.97 -0.25
N GLY A 238 6.39 -18.35 0.05
CA GLY A 238 7.42 -18.01 -0.92
C GLY A 238 7.10 -16.76 -1.76
N GLY A 239 8.13 -16.15 -2.33
CA GLY A 239 8.00 -14.91 -3.11
C GLY A 239 7.74 -13.65 -2.26
N THR A 240 7.93 -13.76 -0.96
CA THR A 240 7.94 -12.68 0.01
C THR A 240 9.23 -12.71 0.80
N SER A 241 9.65 -11.56 1.37
CA SER A 241 10.82 -11.52 2.23
C SER A 241 10.70 -12.50 3.41
N PRO A 242 11.73 -13.27 3.74
CA PRO A 242 11.76 -14.09 4.95
C PRO A 242 12.03 -13.29 6.24
N MET A 243 12.40 -12.03 6.13
CA MET A 243 12.55 -11.09 7.22
C MET A 243 11.19 -10.45 7.52
N TYR A 244 10.56 -10.82 8.63
CA TYR A 244 9.23 -10.34 8.97
C TYR A 244 9.21 -9.05 9.80
N CYS A 245 10.36 -8.62 10.33
CA CYS A 245 10.48 -7.38 11.08
C CYS A 245 11.67 -6.56 10.61
N TYR A 246 11.42 -5.31 10.22
CA TYR A 246 12.42 -4.31 9.85
C TYR A 246 12.43 -3.21 10.91
N ARG A 247 13.56 -3.03 11.58
CA ARG A 247 13.70 -2.06 12.67
C ARG A 247 13.96 -0.66 12.13
N TRP A 248 13.37 0.33 12.80
CA TRP A 248 13.55 1.73 12.45
C TRP A 248 14.97 2.24 12.71
N GLU A 249 15.57 1.86 13.84
CA GLU A 249 16.85 2.40 14.26
C GLU A 249 17.97 2.17 13.22
N PRO A 250 18.22 0.97 12.67
CA PRO A 250 19.20 0.77 11.63
C PRO A 250 18.91 1.55 10.34
N LEU A 251 17.64 1.71 9.99
CA LEU A 251 17.25 2.50 8.82
C LEU A 251 17.49 3.98 9.05
N ARG A 252 17.15 4.50 10.22
CA ARG A 252 17.41 5.88 10.61
C ARG A 252 18.91 6.19 10.59
N GLU A 253 19.74 5.30 11.12
CA GLU A 253 21.19 5.42 11.04
C GLU A 253 21.69 5.46 9.59
N LEU A 254 21.12 4.64 8.70
CA LEU A 254 21.45 4.63 7.28
C LEU A 254 21.12 5.98 6.62
N LEU A 255 19.92 6.53 6.86
CA LEU A 255 19.51 7.82 6.35
C LEU A 255 20.43 8.94 6.86
N GLU A 256 20.77 8.93 8.15
CA GLU A 256 21.69 9.92 8.76
C GLU A 256 23.11 9.84 8.16
N LYS A 257 23.62 8.65 7.90
CA LYS A 257 24.94 8.45 7.24
C LYS A 257 24.96 9.01 5.82
N HIS A 258 23.83 8.94 5.11
CA HIS A 258 23.75 9.34 3.71
C HIS A 258 23.15 10.71 3.47
N LYS A 259 22.73 11.43 4.50
CA LYS A 259 22.08 12.74 4.38
C LYS A 259 22.92 13.82 3.66
N SER A 260 24.24 13.63 3.60
CA SER A 260 25.16 14.53 2.89
C SER A 260 25.34 14.17 1.42
N TRP A 261 24.80 13.04 0.94
CA TRP A 261 24.84 12.66 -0.47
C TRP A 261 23.87 13.50 -1.29
N ASP A 262 24.12 13.64 -2.60
CA ASP A 262 23.26 14.44 -3.46
C ASP A 262 21.83 13.88 -3.51
N GLY A 263 21.68 12.56 -3.46
CA GLY A 263 20.40 11.88 -3.61
C GLY A 263 19.89 11.94 -5.05
N ASP A 264 18.61 11.63 -5.23
CA ASP A 264 17.93 11.71 -6.51
C ASP A 264 17.13 13.02 -6.61
N PRO A 265 17.14 13.74 -7.74
CA PRO A 265 16.42 15.02 -7.86
C PRO A 265 14.90 14.88 -7.75
N TYR A 266 14.34 13.70 -8.01
CA TYR A 266 12.91 13.40 -7.99
C TYR A 266 12.45 12.71 -6.70
N GLU A 267 13.35 11.98 -6.05
CA GLU A 267 13.06 11.13 -4.89
C GLU A 267 13.85 11.52 -3.64
N ALA A 268 14.72 12.54 -3.73
CA ALA A 268 15.60 12.96 -2.63
C ALA A 268 16.47 11.80 -2.10
N LEU A 269 16.59 11.61 -0.80
CA LEU A 269 17.26 10.46 -0.21
C LEU A 269 16.23 9.36 0.07
N MET A 270 16.00 8.45 -0.87
CA MET A 270 15.06 7.35 -0.74
C MET A 270 15.77 6.01 -0.53
N VAL A 271 15.31 5.25 0.46
CA VAL A 271 15.80 3.91 0.80
C VAL A 271 14.64 2.93 0.72
N GLU A 272 14.81 1.83 -0.01
CA GLU A 272 13.81 0.78 -0.15
C GLU A 272 14.00 -0.29 0.93
N TYR A 273 12.89 -0.76 1.51
CA TYR A 273 12.85 -1.98 2.32
C TYR A 273 12.86 -3.19 1.39
N VAL A 274 13.90 -3.99 1.43
CA VAL A 274 14.10 -5.11 0.51
C VAL A 274 14.12 -6.46 1.21
N ASP A 275 13.85 -7.51 0.46
CA ASP A 275 14.19 -8.88 0.88
C ASP A 275 15.71 -9.02 0.98
N PRO A 276 16.26 -9.24 2.17
CA PRO A 276 17.71 -9.29 2.40
C PRO A 276 18.40 -10.47 1.68
N THR A 277 17.63 -11.44 1.21
CA THR A 277 18.18 -12.62 0.51
C THR A 277 18.33 -12.41 -0.99
N SER A 278 17.65 -11.42 -1.56
CA SER A 278 17.61 -11.18 -3.01
C SER A 278 17.81 -9.73 -3.42
N GLY A 279 17.58 -8.77 -2.51
CA GLY A 279 17.52 -7.34 -2.85
C GLY A 279 16.25 -6.94 -3.61
N ALA A 280 15.29 -7.86 -3.76
CA ALA A 280 14.00 -7.58 -4.38
C ALA A 280 13.03 -6.89 -3.41
N PRO A 281 11.95 -6.28 -3.91
CA PRO A 281 10.85 -5.81 -3.06
C PRO A 281 10.34 -6.87 -2.10
N MET A 282 9.88 -6.46 -0.91
CA MET A 282 9.41 -7.38 0.14
C MET A 282 8.23 -8.24 -0.31
N PHE A 283 7.36 -7.71 -1.18
CA PHE A 283 6.25 -8.43 -1.81
C PHE A 283 6.27 -8.25 -3.33
N LYS A 284 5.65 -9.17 -4.03
CA LYS A 284 5.46 -9.06 -5.49
C LYS A 284 4.45 -7.98 -5.89
N THR A 285 3.63 -7.53 -4.97
CA THR A 285 2.51 -6.62 -5.22
C THR A 285 2.73 -5.23 -4.66
N MET A 286 3.57 -5.10 -3.64
CA MET A 286 3.85 -3.85 -2.95
C MET A 286 5.32 -3.74 -2.55
N THR A 287 5.82 -2.52 -2.53
CA THR A 287 7.11 -2.18 -1.90
C THR A 287 6.96 -0.96 -1.01
N PHE A 288 7.97 -0.71 -0.17
CA PHE A 288 7.95 0.35 0.82
C PHE A 288 9.30 1.07 0.85
N PHE A 289 9.24 2.37 1.15
CA PHE A 289 10.43 3.22 1.19
C PHE A 289 10.40 4.12 2.42
N ALA A 290 11.58 4.51 2.86
CA ALA A 290 11.80 5.68 3.69
C ALA A 290 12.43 6.77 2.83
N GLN A 291 11.74 7.89 2.68
CA GLN A 291 12.20 9.03 1.88
C GLN A 291 12.51 10.20 2.81
N MET A 292 13.78 10.59 2.90
CA MET A 292 14.20 11.74 3.68
C MET A 292 14.31 12.97 2.78
N LEU A 293 13.62 14.04 3.17
CA LEU A 293 13.85 15.37 2.63
C LEU A 293 14.62 16.20 3.67
N ARG A 294 15.76 16.74 3.26
CA ARG A 294 16.60 17.60 4.09
C ARG A 294 15.92 18.94 4.38
N PRO A 295 16.40 19.72 5.33
CA PRO A 295 15.86 21.06 5.58
C PRO A 295 15.81 21.91 4.30
N GLY A 296 14.66 22.45 3.96
CA GLY A 296 14.42 23.27 2.77
C GLY A 296 14.42 22.49 1.44
N GLU A 297 14.53 21.18 1.47
CA GLU A 297 14.60 20.37 0.24
C GLU A 297 13.25 20.27 -0.45
N ARG A 298 13.31 20.34 -1.78
CA ARG A 298 12.19 20.16 -2.70
C ARG A 298 12.58 19.17 -3.77
N THR A 299 11.77 18.14 -3.99
CA THR A 299 11.93 17.23 -5.13
C THR A 299 11.45 17.90 -6.42
N ARG A 300 11.98 17.47 -7.56
CA ARG A 300 11.39 17.80 -8.85
C ARG A 300 10.12 17.00 -9.09
N PRO A 301 9.20 17.49 -9.96
CA PRO A 301 7.99 16.74 -10.27
C PRO A 301 8.31 15.38 -10.89
N LEU A 302 7.77 14.34 -10.28
CA LEU A 302 7.84 12.95 -10.71
C LEU A 302 6.44 12.48 -11.10
N LYS A 303 6.33 11.70 -12.15
CA LYS A 303 5.11 11.01 -12.56
C LYS A 303 5.42 9.54 -12.80
N GLN A 304 4.56 8.65 -12.32
CA GLN A 304 4.70 7.21 -12.58
C GLN A 304 3.34 6.55 -12.73
N THR A 305 3.32 5.37 -13.34
CA THR A 305 2.09 4.57 -13.44
C THR A 305 1.69 3.94 -12.10
N ALA A 306 2.65 3.74 -11.20
CA ALA A 306 2.41 3.24 -9.85
C ALA A 306 1.73 4.30 -8.96
N SER A 307 0.91 3.83 -8.03
CA SER A 307 0.31 4.66 -6.97
C SER A 307 1.22 4.69 -5.75
N LEU A 308 1.17 5.82 -5.01
CA LEU A 308 1.87 5.96 -3.74
C LEU A 308 0.88 6.28 -2.62
N LEU A 309 1.19 5.74 -1.44
CA LEU A 309 0.60 6.15 -0.15
C LEU A 309 1.73 6.73 0.68
N VAL A 310 1.65 8.02 1.00
CA VAL A 310 2.72 8.77 1.65
C VAL A 310 2.28 9.19 3.04
N THR A 311 3.07 8.83 4.06
CA THR A 311 2.82 9.17 5.47
C THR A 311 4.05 9.85 6.06
N PRO A 312 4.00 11.15 6.41
CA PRO A 312 5.07 11.80 7.14
C PRO A 312 5.22 11.14 8.53
N PHE A 313 6.39 10.59 8.78
CA PHE A 313 6.63 9.83 10.01
C PHE A 313 7.49 10.59 11.02
N GLU A 314 8.69 11.03 10.64
CA GLU A 314 9.59 11.77 11.52
C GLU A 314 9.78 13.20 11.00
N GLY A 315 9.80 14.20 11.88
CA GLY A 315 10.02 15.59 11.52
C GLY A 315 8.84 16.29 10.85
N GLY A 316 7.67 15.63 10.78
CA GLY A 316 6.48 16.16 10.13
C GLY A 316 5.89 17.38 10.85
N GLY A 317 5.29 18.29 10.09
CA GLY A 317 4.59 19.49 10.59
C GLY A 317 4.89 20.77 9.82
N LEU A 318 5.92 20.79 8.97
CA LEU A 318 6.25 21.93 8.11
C LEU A 318 6.59 21.42 6.70
N GLY A 319 5.60 20.92 5.97
CA GLY A 319 5.82 20.48 4.62
C GLY A 319 4.54 20.25 3.86
N HIS A 320 4.68 20.08 2.56
CA HIS A 320 3.56 19.82 1.68
C HIS A 320 3.97 18.98 0.47
N SER A 321 2.95 18.43 -0.19
CA SER A 321 3.10 17.83 -1.51
C SER A 321 2.24 18.54 -2.53
N LEU A 322 2.72 18.66 -3.75
CA LEU A 322 1.89 19.07 -4.89
C LEU A 322 1.58 17.80 -5.70
N VAL A 323 0.30 17.46 -5.81
CA VAL A 323 -0.16 16.28 -6.56
C VAL A 323 -1.18 16.71 -7.60
N GLY A 324 -0.89 16.47 -8.88
CA GLY A 324 -1.74 16.95 -9.98
C GLY A 324 -1.93 18.46 -9.99
N GLY A 325 -0.97 19.23 -9.49
CA GLY A 325 -1.03 20.67 -9.32
C GLY A 325 -1.78 21.18 -8.10
N LYS A 326 -2.35 20.27 -7.27
CA LYS A 326 -3.03 20.61 -6.02
C LYS A 326 -2.07 20.47 -4.85
N ARG A 327 -2.05 21.47 -3.95
CA ARG A 327 -1.25 21.46 -2.71
C ARG A 327 -1.97 20.71 -1.60
N PHE A 328 -1.21 19.88 -0.88
CA PHE A 328 -1.60 19.16 0.32
C PHE A 328 -0.58 19.42 1.41
N ASP A 329 -0.95 20.24 2.39
CA ASP A 329 -0.15 20.47 3.59
C ASP A 329 -0.37 19.31 4.55
N TRP A 330 0.70 18.64 4.95
CA TRP A 330 0.62 17.45 5.79
C TRP A 330 1.32 17.63 7.13
N ASN A 331 0.82 16.93 8.12
CA ASN A 331 1.40 16.79 9.45
C ASN A 331 1.88 15.35 9.67
N GLN A 332 2.56 15.15 10.79
CA GLN A 332 2.99 13.83 11.21
C GLN A 332 1.81 12.84 11.26
N PHE A 333 2.01 11.65 10.69
CA PHE A 333 1.06 10.55 10.60
C PHE A 333 -0.16 10.76 9.69
N ASP A 334 -0.28 11.89 9.01
CA ASP A 334 -1.27 12.03 7.94
C ASP A 334 -1.02 10.99 6.83
N THR A 335 -2.03 10.65 6.05
CA THR A 335 -1.85 9.82 4.85
C THR A 335 -2.30 10.57 3.61
N LEU A 336 -1.40 10.71 2.64
CA LEU A 336 -1.66 11.26 1.31
C LEU A 336 -1.74 10.13 0.28
N ALA A 337 -2.85 10.05 -0.44
CA ALA A 337 -2.98 9.23 -1.64
C ALA A 337 -2.46 9.96 -2.87
N VAL A 338 -1.49 9.38 -3.56
CA VAL A 338 -0.96 9.82 -4.85
C VAL A 338 -1.31 8.76 -5.89
N PRO A 339 -2.39 8.93 -6.66
CA PRO A 339 -2.77 7.96 -7.68
C PRO A 339 -1.75 7.87 -8.81
N GLY A 340 -1.60 6.68 -9.39
CA GLY A 340 -0.78 6.49 -10.58
C GLY A 340 -1.21 7.41 -11.72
N GLY A 341 -0.23 8.00 -12.40
CA GLY A 341 -0.44 8.96 -13.49
C GLY A 341 -0.47 10.43 -13.09
N GLU A 342 -0.46 10.74 -11.79
CA GLU A 342 -0.36 12.11 -11.30
C GLU A 342 1.11 12.55 -11.20
N TRP A 343 1.35 13.85 -11.43
CA TRP A 343 2.63 14.49 -11.09
C TRP A 343 2.67 14.75 -9.60
N VAL A 344 3.77 14.40 -8.96
CA VAL A 344 3.99 14.63 -7.53
C VAL A 344 5.35 15.26 -7.28
N GLU A 345 5.40 16.19 -6.35
CA GLU A 345 6.61 16.73 -5.74
C GLU A 345 6.39 16.92 -4.23
N HIS A 346 7.45 16.77 -3.46
CA HIS A 346 7.43 16.92 -2.00
C HIS A 346 8.32 18.09 -1.60
N VAL A 347 7.91 18.85 -0.59
CA VAL A 347 8.64 20.01 -0.07
C VAL A 347 8.73 19.92 1.44
N ASN A 348 9.95 19.95 1.97
CA ASN A 348 10.20 20.18 3.38
C ASN A 348 10.42 21.69 3.59
N GLU A 349 9.48 22.38 4.23
CA GLU A 349 9.56 23.81 4.50
C GLU A 349 10.36 24.15 5.76
N SER A 350 10.69 23.14 6.58
CA SER A 350 11.59 23.34 7.73
C SER A 350 12.98 23.72 7.25
N THR A 351 13.54 24.78 7.80
CA THR A 351 14.92 25.21 7.51
C THR A 351 15.96 24.55 8.42
N THR A 352 15.51 23.77 9.40
CA THR A 352 16.39 23.21 10.45
C THR A 352 16.31 21.70 10.61
N SER A 353 15.18 21.10 10.27
CA SER A 353 14.91 19.68 10.54
C SER A 353 14.59 18.91 9.26
N PRO A 354 15.16 17.72 9.06
CA PRO A 354 14.71 16.83 7.99
C PRO A 354 13.30 16.31 8.29
N VAL A 355 12.63 15.82 7.26
CA VAL A 355 11.41 15.01 7.39
C VAL A 355 11.64 13.66 6.75
N VAL A 356 11.12 12.60 7.36
CA VAL A 356 11.10 11.26 6.77
C VAL A 356 9.67 10.87 6.47
N LEU A 357 9.43 10.55 5.21
CA LEU A 357 8.16 10.03 4.69
C LEU A 357 8.25 8.51 4.62
N PHE A 358 7.28 7.82 5.20
CA PHE A 358 7.02 6.41 4.92
C PHE A 358 6.18 6.34 3.65
N VAL A 359 6.65 5.61 2.65
CA VAL A 359 6.00 5.52 1.33
C VAL A 359 5.71 4.06 1.01
N ALA A 360 4.47 3.75 0.64
CA ALA A 360 4.07 2.46 0.08
C ALA A 360 3.72 2.62 -1.41
N SER A 361 4.09 1.64 -2.24
CA SER A 361 3.86 1.65 -3.68
C SER A 361 3.42 0.28 -4.20
N ASP A 362 2.55 0.28 -5.21
CA ASP A 362 2.17 -0.89 -6.00
C ASP A 362 3.09 -1.16 -7.20
N GLU A 363 4.23 -0.49 -7.24
CA GLU A 363 5.23 -0.59 -8.30
C GLU A 363 5.62 -2.03 -8.67
N PRO A 364 5.85 -2.97 -7.71
CA PRO A 364 6.21 -4.35 -8.05
C PRO A 364 5.16 -5.08 -8.87
N ALA A 365 3.86 -4.85 -8.59
CA ALA A 365 2.78 -5.44 -9.38
C ALA A 365 2.81 -4.94 -10.82
N LEU A 366 3.04 -3.64 -11.02
CA LEU A 366 3.13 -3.05 -12.35
C LEU A 366 4.40 -3.49 -13.10
N ARG A 367 5.53 -3.64 -12.39
CA ARG A 367 6.77 -4.20 -12.97
C ARG A 367 6.57 -5.64 -13.44
N ALA A 368 5.91 -6.47 -12.65
CA ALA A 368 5.61 -7.86 -13.01
C ALA A 368 4.71 -8.00 -14.25
N LEU A 369 3.96 -6.95 -14.59
CA LEU A 369 3.07 -6.88 -15.75
C LEU A 369 3.65 -6.04 -16.90
N ASP A 370 4.89 -5.58 -16.82
CA ASP A 370 5.54 -4.66 -17.78
C ASP A 370 4.78 -3.33 -17.98
N LEU A 371 4.03 -2.89 -16.96
CA LEU A 371 3.22 -1.66 -16.97
C LEU A 371 3.85 -0.50 -16.19
N HIS A 372 4.96 -0.73 -15.50
CA HIS A 372 5.64 0.34 -14.75
C HIS A 372 6.37 1.27 -15.69
N LYS A 373 6.06 2.57 -15.57
CA LYS A 373 6.72 3.66 -16.28
C LYS A 373 6.89 4.85 -15.36
N LYS A 374 7.99 5.58 -15.53
CA LYS A 374 8.36 6.71 -14.69
C LYS A 374 8.88 7.87 -15.55
N TRP A 375 8.47 9.08 -15.26
CA TRP A 375 8.88 10.31 -15.95
C TRP A 375 9.24 11.38 -14.94
N GLY A 376 10.30 12.10 -15.21
CA GLY A 376 10.73 13.28 -14.48
C GLY A 376 10.48 14.56 -15.29
N ARG A 377 10.27 15.68 -14.61
CA ARG A 377 10.34 16.99 -15.21
C ARG A 377 11.65 17.65 -14.81
N ALA A 378 12.56 17.82 -15.78
CA ALA A 378 13.86 18.44 -15.57
C ALA A 378 13.76 19.92 -15.18
N ALA A 379 14.87 20.54 -14.79
CA ALA A 379 14.89 21.93 -14.33
C ALA A 379 14.52 22.95 -15.43
N ASP A 380 14.76 22.60 -16.68
CA ASP A 380 14.37 23.38 -17.87
C ASP A 380 12.91 23.17 -18.28
N GLY A 381 12.19 22.27 -17.59
CA GLY A 381 10.78 21.95 -17.86
C GLY A 381 10.57 20.79 -18.83
N GLU A 382 11.62 20.26 -19.45
CA GLU A 382 11.55 19.11 -20.33
C GLU A 382 11.13 17.84 -19.54
N ILE A 383 10.38 16.96 -20.21
CA ILE A 383 9.92 15.68 -19.64
C ILE A 383 10.83 14.58 -20.16
N GLU A 384 11.49 13.91 -19.24
CA GLU A 384 12.33 12.75 -19.52
C GLU A 384 11.70 11.46 -19.00
N GLN A 385 11.82 10.39 -19.74
CA GLN A 385 11.42 9.06 -19.29
C GLN A 385 12.57 8.45 -18.48
N LEU A 386 12.29 8.06 -17.23
CA LEU A 386 13.28 7.52 -16.30
C LEU A 386 13.28 5.98 -16.30
N VAL A 387 12.10 5.38 -16.53
CA VAL A 387 11.87 3.93 -16.62
C VAL A 387 10.82 3.63 -17.71
#